data_d891d0c0f134ecde13c20daf34594508
#
_entry.id   d891d0c0f134ecde13c20daf34594508
#
_cell.length_a   1.000
_cell.length_b   1.000
_cell.length_c   1.000
_cell.angle_alpha   90.00
_cell.angle_beta   90.00
_cell.angle_gamma   90.00
#
_symmetry.space_group_name_H-M   'P 1'
#
loop_
_entity.id
_entity.type
_entity.pdbx_description
1 polymer ?
#
loop_
_entity_poly.entity_id
_entity_poly.type
_entity_poly.pdbx_seq_one_letter_code
_entity_poly.pdbx_strand_id
1 'polypeptide(L)'
;MISPWRLWADRLTLIRALLGAPLLLLLSSGQLALAWLLLLFGALTDWADGWMARKADGGSSWGARLDPLADKLMISAPLIWLATSGELPVLAVWLLLARELLISGWRAESSSGAPASWLGKWKTTLQFLSLFLMLWPPSWGSIQITTLAHALGWWLFWPGLGLALWSALAYLRPRSTQHPH
;
A
#
# COMPACT_ATOMS: atom_id res chain seq x y z
N MET A 1 9.64 29.71 9.56
CA MET A 1 10.09 29.29 8.19
C MET A 1 9.70 27.84 7.97
N ILE A 2 9.05 27.53 6.83
CA ILE A 2 8.72 26.14 6.48
C ILE A 2 10.03 25.45 6.10
N SER A 3 10.38 24.34 6.77
CA SER A 3 11.58 23.58 6.43
C SER A 3 11.49 23.07 4.98
N PRO A 4 12.55 23.18 4.16
CA PRO A 4 12.57 22.66 2.80
C PRO A 4 12.24 21.16 2.73
N TRP A 5 12.60 20.40 3.74
CA TRP A 5 12.29 18.97 3.87
C TRP A 5 10.79 18.68 3.93
N ARG A 6 9.99 19.55 4.58
CA ARG A 6 8.52 19.42 4.61
C ARG A 6 7.89 19.59 3.24
N LEU A 7 8.35 20.59 2.48
CA LEU A 7 7.85 20.83 1.12
C LEU A 7 8.17 19.65 0.19
N TRP A 8 9.35 19.05 0.31
CA TRP A 8 9.71 17.88 -0.48
C TRP A 8 8.89 16.65 -0.10
N ALA A 9 8.68 16.39 1.19
CA ALA A 9 7.83 15.29 1.64
C ALA A 9 6.40 15.43 1.09
N ASP A 10 5.77 16.60 1.20
CA ASP A 10 4.41 16.84 0.68
C ASP A 10 4.32 16.67 -0.85
N ARG A 11 5.37 17.08 -1.58
CA ARG A 11 5.43 16.88 -3.05
C ARG A 11 5.54 15.40 -3.41
N LEU A 12 6.35 14.63 -2.70
CA LEU A 12 6.49 13.18 -2.92
C LEU A 12 5.18 12.45 -2.65
N THR A 13 4.48 12.80 -1.57
CA THR A 13 3.14 12.27 -1.28
C THR A 13 2.15 12.55 -2.40
N LEU A 14 2.13 13.79 -2.94
CA LEU A 14 1.26 14.16 -4.06
C LEU A 14 1.61 13.39 -5.34
N ILE A 15 2.90 13.31 -5.68
CA ILE A 15 3.37 12.53 -6.82
C ILE A 15 2.91 11.08 -6.69
N ARG A 16 3.10 10.47 -5.53
CA ARG A 16 2.67 9.08 -5.25
C ARG A 16 1.16 8.89 -5.41
N ALA A 17 0.34 9.84 -4.95
CA ALA A 17 -1.10 9.80 -5.17
C ALA A 17 -1.49 9.79 -6.65
N LEU A 18 -0.73 10.49 -7.48
CA LEU A 18 -0.96 10.56 -8.93
C LEU A 18 -0.38 9.36 -9.70
N LEU A 19 0.57 8.61 -9.13
CA LEU A 19 1.21 7.46 -9.80
C LEU A 19 0.26 6.31 -10.12
N GLY A 20 -0.87 6.19 -9.42
CA GLY A 20 -1.84 5.13 -9.66
C GLY A 20 -2.39 5.12 -11.09
N ALA A 21 -2.69 6.29 -11.66
CA ALA A 21 -3.23 6.40 -13.02
C ALA A 21 -2.22 5.97 -14.11
N PRO A 22 -0.99 6.53 -14.18
CA PRO A 22 0.01 6.07 -15.14
C PRO A 22 0.40 4.60 -14.92
N LEU A 23 0.41 4.10 -13.67
CA LEU A 23 0.65 2.69 -13.39
C LEU A 23 -0.42 1.80 -14.01
N LEU A 24 -1.69 2.16 -13.87
CA LEU A 24 -2.79 1.43 -14.49
C LEU A 24 -2.71 1.46 -16.02
N LEU A 25 -2.36 2.60 -16.61
CA LEU A 25 -2.17 2.74 -18.06
C LEU A 25 -1.03 1.86 -18.58
N LEU A 26 0.11 1.81 -17.88
CA LEU A 26 1.23 0.96 -18.25
C LEU A 26 0.87 -0.53 -18.15
N LEU A 27 0.16 -0.94 -17.12
CA LEU A 27 -0.34 -2.31 -16.97
C LEU A 27 -1.32 -2.68 -18.08
N SER A 28 -2.28 -1.81 -18.38
CA SER A 28 -3.29 -2.03 -19.44
C SER A 28 -2.69 -2.06 -20.84
N SER A 29 -1.56 -1.37 -21.07
CA SER A 29 -0.81 -1.38 -22.33
C SER A 29 0.20 -2.53 -22.43
N GLY A 30 0.27 -3.42 -21.43
CA GLY A 30 1.21 -4.56 -21.41
C GLY A 30 2.66 -4.18 -21.11
N GLN A 31 2.93 -2.95 -20.69
CA GLN A 31 4.28 -2.48 -20.37
C GLN A 31 4.68 -2.85 -18.92
N LEU A 32 4.68 -4.16 -18.63
CA LEU A 32 4.88 -4.69 -17.27
C LEU A 32 6.21 -4.25 -16.64
N ALA A 33 7.30 -4.18 -17.41
CA ALA A 33 8.60 -3.75 -16.87
C ALA A 33 8.58 -2.29 -16.40
N LEU A 34 7.98 -1.38 -17.17
CA LEU A 34 7.83 0.03 -16.75
C LEU A 34 6.85 0.17 -15.60
N ALA A 35 5.77 -0.58 -15.60
CA ALA A 35 4.81 -0.60 -14.49
C ALA A 35 5.48 -1.08 -13.19
N TRP A 36 6.29 -2.12 -13.26
CA TRP A 36 7.04 -2.65 -12.12
C TRP A 36 8.04 -1.63 -11.57
N LEU A 37 8.80 -0.96 -12.45
CA LEU A 37 9.72 0.11 -12.06
C LEU A 37 8.98 1.30 -11.43
N LEU A 38 7.82 1.66 -11.96
CA LEU A 38 7.01 2.74 -11.43
C LEU A 38 6.44 2.39 -10.05
N LEU A 39 6.01 1.13 -9.84
CA LEU A 39 5.58 0.62 -8.53
C LEU A 39 6.75 0.65 -7.52
N LEU A 40 7.94 0.23 -7.95
CA LEU A 40 9.15 0.29 -7.12
C LEU A 40 9.49 1.74 -6.75
N PHE A 41 9.44 2.65 -7.72
CA PHE A 41 9.67 4.07 -7.47
C PHE A 41 8.68 4.61 -6.43
N GLY A 42 7.40 4.28 -6.55
CA GLY A 42 6.39 4.66 -5.56
C GLY A 42 6.69 4.13 -4.15
N ALA A 43 7.11 2.87 -4.03
CA ALA A 43 7.49 2.29 -2.74
C ALA A 43 8.76 2.96 -2.14
N LEU A 44 9.74 3.31 -2.98
CA LEU A 44 10.95 4.02 -2.54
C LEU A 44 10.66 5.46 -2.11
N THR A 45 9.74 6.14 -2.79
CA THR A 45 9.33 7.51 -2.40
C THR A 45 8.62 7.52 -1.06
N ASP A 46 7.80 6.51 -0.74
CA ASP A 46 7.19 6.34 0.58
C ASP A 46 8.23 6.21 1.71
N TRP A 47 9.25 5.40 1.46
CA TRP A 47 10.36 5.29 2.42
C TRP A 47 11.13 6.61 2.58
N ALA A 48 11.36 7.32 1.48
CA ALA A 48 12.12 8.57 1.45
C ALA A 48 11.38 9.70 2.15
N ASP A 49 10.07 9.88 1.91
CA ASP A 49 9.30 10.94 2.56
C ASP A 49 9.12 10.68 4.07
N GLY A 50 8.92 9.45 4.49
CA GLY A 50 8.93 9.07 5.90
C GLY A 50 10.27 9.36 6.59
N TRP A 51 11.40 9.22 5.88
CA TRP A 51 12.71 9.60 6.40
C TRP A 51 12.87 11.13 6.48
N MET A 52 12.43 11.86 5.44
CA MET A 52 12.47 13.33 5.42
C MET A 52 11.56 13.95 6.49
N ALA A 53 10.37 13.40 6.70
CA ALA A 53 9.44 13.85 7.73
C ALA A 53 10.05 13.72 9.14
N ARG A 54 10.75 12.61 9.42
CA ARG A 54 11.46 12.43 10.69
C ARG A 54 12.59 13.45 10.89
N LYS A 55 13.30 13.85 9.83
CA LYS A 55 14.35 14.88 9.89
C LYS A 55 13.82 16.31 10.06
N ALA A 56 12.56 16.54 9.69
CA ALA A 56 11.93 17.87 9.75
C ALA A 56 11.13 18.12 11.04
N ASP A 57 11.33 17.30 12.09
CA ASP A 57 10.55 17.33 13.35
C ASP A 57 9.03 17.22 13.11
N GLY A 58 8.65 16.46 12.11
CA GLY A 58 7.26 16.19 11.72
C GLY A 58 6.88 16.72 10.35
N GLY A 59 5.95 16.03 9.69
CA GLY A 59 5.38 16.43 8.40
C GLY A 59 4.41 17.61 8.52
N SER A 60 3.91 18.12 7.39
CA SER A 60 2.81 19.08 7.39
C SER A 60 1.50 18.38 7.80
N SER A 61 0.55 19.14 8.36
CA SER A 61 -0.78 18.63 8.68
C SER A 61 -1.54 18.14 7.44
N TRP A 62 -1.22 18.71 6.29
CA TRP A 62 -1.80 18.34 4.99
C TRP A 62 -1.17 17.05 4.46
N GLY A 63 0.16 16.93 4.46
CA GLY A 63 0.88 15.71 4.08
C GLY A 63 0.47 14.52 4.93
N ALA A 64 0.39 14.68 6.24
CA ALA A 64 -0.03 13.63 7.16
C ALA A 64 -1.47 13.08 6.90
N ARG A 65 -2.36 13.89 6.29
CA ARG A 65 -3.70 13.45 5.87
C ARG A 65 -3.70 12.77 4.50
N LEU A 66 -2.85 13.23 3.57
CA LEU A 66 -2.79 12.68 2.21
C LEU A 66 -1.98 11.39 2.13
N ASP A 67 -0.95 11.25 2.94
CA ASP A 67 -0.05 10.10 2.92
C ASP A 67 -0.78 8.74 2.98
N PRO A 68 -1.70 8.51 3.94
CA PRO A 68 -2.47 7.27 3.98
C PRO A 68 -3.37 7.04 2.77
N LEU A 69 -3.77 8.10 2.05
CA LEU A 69 -4.58 8.00 0.83
C LEU A 69 -3.71 7.74 -0.40
N ALA A 70 -2.56 8.42 -0.50
CA ALA A 70 -1.62 8.28 -1.60
C ALA A 70 -1.15 6.84 -1.77
N ASP A 71 -0.75 6.19 -0.67
CA ASP A 71 -0.36 4.79 -0.65
C ASP A 71 -1.45 3.87 -1.20
N LYS A 72 -2.68 4.10 -0.78
CA LYS A 72 -3.80 3.27 -1.19
C LYS A 72 -4.20 3.46 -2.64
N LEU A 73 -4.15 4.69 -3.14
CA LEU A 73 -4.39 4.98 -4.54
C LEU A 73 -3.34 4.29 -5.43
N MET A 74 -2.08 4.34 -5.03
CA MET A 74 -1.00 3.68 -5.78
C MET A 74 -1.18 2.16 -5.82
N ILE A 75 -1.45 1.52 -4.67
CA ILE A 75 -1.63 0.06 -4.59
C ILE A 75 -2.93 -0.39 -5.26
N SER A 76 -3.98 0.44 -5.28
CA SER A 76 -5.25 0.06 -5.90
C SER A 76 -5.13 -0.20 -7.40
N ALA A 77 -4.25 0.51 -8.10
CA ALA A 77 -4.06 0.35 -9.55
C ALA A 77 -3.65 -1.08 -9.96
N PRO A 78 -2.56 -1.66 -9.43
CA PRO A 78 -2.19 -3.03 -9.77
C PRO A 78 -3.22 -4.06 -9.27
N LEU A 79 -3.85 -3.84 -8.12
CA LEU A 79 -4.89 -4.75 -7.62
C LEU A 79 -6.12 -4.77 -8.52
N ILE A 80 -6.58 -3.62 -8.99
CA ILE A 80 -7.69 -3.52 -9.95
C ILE A 80 -7.32 -4.20 -11.26
N TRP A 81 -6.10 -3.96 -11.77
CA TRP A 81 -5.64 -4.61 -13.00
C TRP A 81 -5.59 -6.14 -12.85
N LEU A 82 -5.03 -6.67 -11.76
CA LEU A 82 -4.99 -8.12 -11.48
C LEU A 82 -6.40 -8.73 -11.33
N ALA A 83 -7.36 -7.97 -10.82
CA ALA A 83 -8.74 -8.41 -10.74
C ALA A 83 -9.41 -8.42 -12.13
N THR A 84 -9.17 -7.40 -12.95
CA THR A 84 -9.77 -7.30 -14.29
C THR A 84 -9.13 -8.28 -15.30
N SER A 85 -7.86 -8.64 -15.11
CA SER A 85 -7.18 -9.68 -15.90
C SER A 85 -7.53 -11.12 -15.45
N GLY A 86 -8.30 -11.27 -14.37
CA GLY A 86 -8.71 -12.60 -13.84
C GLY A 86 -7.65 -13.29 -12.98
N GLU A 87 -6.54 -12.64 -12.69
CA GLU A 87 -5.44 -13.19 -11.88
C GLU A 87 -5.79 -13.26 -10.39
N LEU A 88 -6.61 -12.32 -9.91
CA LEU A 88 -7.14 -12.30 -8.55
C LEU A 88 -8.68 -12.25 -8.56
N PRO A 89 -9.36 -12.93 -7.62
CA PRO A 89 -10.80 -12.80 -7.48
C PRO A 89 -11.20 -11.36 -7.14
N VAL A 90 -12.15 -10.80 -7.90
CA VAL A 90 -12.66 -9.43 -7.71
C VAL A 90 -13.10 -9.18 -6.28
N LEU A 91 -13.79 -10.16 -5.66
CA LEU A 91 -14.25 -10.06 -4.27
C LEU A 91 -13.08 -9.94 -3.28
N ALA A 92 -12.00 -10.68 -3.48
CA ALA A 92 -10.81 -10.62 -2.61
C ALA A 92 -10.13 -9.25 -2.68
N VAL A 93 -9.99 -8.70 -3.89
CA VAL A 93 -9.46 -7.35 -4.11
C VAL A 93 -10.38 -6.31 -3.51
N TRP A 94 -11.70 -6.44 -3.70
CA TRP A 94 -12.67 -5.52 -3.10
C TRP A 94 -12.60 -5.52 -1.58
N LEU A 95 -12.56 -6.70 -0.94
CA LEU A 95 -12.43 -6.83 0.52
C LEU A 95 -11.16 -6.16 1.03
N LEU A 96 -10.04 -6.34 0.32
CA LEU A 96 -8.78 -5.72 0.69
C LEU A 96 -8.87 -4.19 0.61
N LEU A 97 -9.36 -3.64 -0.50
CA LEU A 97 -9.48 -2.18 -0.71
C LEU A 97 -10.49 -1.55 0.26
N ALA A 98 -11.65 -2.18 0.43
CA ALA A 98 -12.67 -1.73 1.38
C ALA A 98 -12.11 -1.64 2.80
N ARG A 99 -11.40 -2.70 3.23
CA ARG A 99 -10.72 -2.71 4.53
C ARG A 99 -9.69 -1.59 4.66
N GLU A 100 -8.86 -1.38 3.63
CA GLU A 100 -7.84 -0.34 3.66
C GLU A 100 -8.45 1.06 3.80
N LEU A 101 -9.53 1.34 3.06
CA LEU A 101 -10.22 2.62 3.12
C LEU A 101 -10.94 2.83 4.45
N LEU A 102 -11.69 1.83 4.93
CA LEU A 102 -12.44 1.92 6.18
C LEU A 102 -11.53 2.18 7.38
N ILE A 103 -10.44 1.40 7.51
CA ILE A 103 -9.52 1.56 8.65
C ILE A 103 -8.74 2.88 8.56
N SER A 104 -8.47 3.40 7.35
CA SER A 104 -7.82 4.69 7.20
C SER A 104 -8.73 5.85 7.57
N GLY A 105 -10.00 5.81 7.14
CA GLY A 105 -11.00 6.78 7.55
C GLY A 105 -11.17 6.80 9.08
N TRP A 106 -11.35 5.63 9.67
CA TRP A 106 -11.48 5.49 11.12
C TRP A 106 -10.26 6.03 11.89
N ARG A 107 -9.05 5.76 11.40
CA ARG A 107 -7.82 6.28 12.02
C ARG A 107 -7.67 7.79 11.90
N ALA A 108 -8.14 8.38 10.81
CA ALA A 108 -8.08 9.83 10.60
C ALA A 108 -8.96 10.58 11.62
N GLU A 109 -10.06 9.98 12.07
CA GLU A 109 -10.95 10.55 13.08
C GLU A 109 -10.46 10.28 14.52
N SER A 110 -9.77 9.15 14.73
CA SER A 110 -9.29 8.77 16.06
C SER A 110 -7.98 9.50 16.36
N SER A 111 -8.01 10.52 17.21
CA SER A 111 -6.84 11.28 17.68
C SER A 111 -5.86 10.45 18.54
N SER A 112 -6.21 9.21 18.89
CA SER A 112 -5.32 8.27 19.58
C SER A 112 -4.37 7.63 18.57
N GLY A 113 -3.19 8.19 18.41
CA GLY A 113 -2.07 7.63 17.66
C GLY A 113 -1.59 6.30 18.24
N ALA A 114 -2.44 5.26 18.16
CA ALA A 114 -2.02 3.92 18.56
C ALA A 114 -0.85 3.49 17.65
N PRO A 115 0.28 3.04 18.23
CA PRO A 115 1.43 2.61 17.46
C PRO A 115 1.02 1.52 16.47
N ALA A 116 1.60 1.57 15.26
CA ALA A 116 1.35 0.56 14.24
C ALA A 116 1.65 -0.82 14.82
N SER A 117 0.64 -1.68 14.90
CA SER A 117 0.81 -3.04 15.39
C SER A 117 1.79 -3.79 14.50
N TRP A 118 2.57 -4.69 15.07
CA TRP A 118 3.51 -5.55 14.32
C TRP A 118 2.82 -6.28 13.16
N LEU A 119 1.60 -6.74 13.38
CA LEU A 119 0.72 -7.33 12.36
C LEU A 119 0.42 -6.38 11.19
N GLY A 120 0.29 -5.07 11.46
CA GLY A 120 0.10 -4.06 10.42
C GLY A 120 1.32 -3.91 9.49
N LYS A 121 2.53 -4.05 10.02
CA LYS A 121 3.77 -4.01 9.21
C LYS A 121 3.87 -5.24 8.31
N TRP A 122 3.68 -6.44 8.84
CA TRP A 122 3.73 -7.68 8.07
C TRP A 122 2.69 -7.72 6.97
N LYS A 123 1.47 -7.29 7.24
CA LYS A 123 0.42 -7.17 6.24
C LYS A 123 0.88 -6.35 5.03
N THR A 124 1.40 -5.15 5.26
CA THR A 124 1.84 -4.26 4.18
C THR A 124 3.01 -4.84 3.41
N THR A 125 3.99 -5.44 4.11
CA THR A 125 5.12 -6.11 3.47
C THR A 125 4.67 -7.26 2.57
N LEU A 126 3.75 -8.10 3.04
CA LEU A 126 3.21 -9.21 2.24
C LEU A 126 2.43 -8.73 1.02
N GLN A 127 1.65 -7.65 1.16
CA GLN A 127 0.91 -7.06 0.04
C GLN A 127 1.85 -6.53 -1.04
N PHE A 128 2.86 -5.73 -0.67
CA PHE A 128 3.83 -5.23 -1.63
C PHE A 128 4.64 -6.35 -2.28
N LEU A 129 5.13 -7.30 -1.50
CA LEU A 129 5.88 -8.44 -2.02
C LEU A 129 5.04 -9.29 -2.98
N SER A 130 3.77 -9.54 -2.64
CA SER A 130 2.82 -10.21 -3.52
C SER A 130 2.69 -9.48 -4.86
N LEU A 131 2.45 -8.15 -4.83
CA LEU A 131 2.31 -7.35 -6.04
C LEU A 131 3.59 -7.34 -6.89
N PHE A 132 4.76 -7.17 -6.28
CA PHE A 132 6.04 -7.19 -6.99
C PHE A 132 6.31 -8.53 -7.66
N LEU A 133 5.92 -9.64 -7.03
CA LEU A 133 6.09 -10.96 -7.60
C LEU A 133 5.05 -11.27 -8.68
N MET A 134 3.77 -10.90 -8.49
CA MET A 134 2.74 -11.11 -9.50
C MET A 134 2.94 -10.24 -10.75
N LEU A 135 3.52 -9.05 -10.59
CA LEU A 135 3.83 -8.15 -11.71
C LEU A 135 5.24 -8.35 -12.27
N TRP A 136 5.94 -9.43 -11.89
CA TRP A 136 7.29 -9.68 -12.38
C TRP A 136 7.34 -9.67 -13.91
N PRO A 137 8.18 -8.79 -14.53
CA PRO A 137 8.20 -8.67 -15.97
C PRO A 137 8.71 -9.94 -16.65
N PRO A 138 7.98 -10.50 -17.63
CA PRO A 138 8.43 -11.69 -18.36
C PRO A 138 9.75 -11.50 -19.11
N SER A 139 10.08 -10.25 -19.43
CA SER A 139 11.34 -9.90 -20.11
C SER A 139 12.59 -10.01 -19.23
N TRP A 140 12.45 -10.19 -17.91
CA TRP A 140 13.58 -10.18 -16.97
C TRP A 140 14.04 -11.56 -16.54
N GLY A 141 13.59 -12.61 -17.19
CA GLY A 141 14.02 -13.95 -16.85
C GLY A 141 13.44 -15.02 -17.78
N SER A 142 13.70 -16.28 -17.45
CA SER A 142 13.07 -17.39 -18.14
C SER A 142 11.59 -17.48 -17.79
N ILE A 143 10.83 -18.16 -18.65
CA ILE A 143 9.40 -18.43 -18.37
C ILE A 143 9.21 -19.13 -17.03
N GLN A 144 10.13 -19.98 -16.61
CA GLN A 144 10.08 -20.68 -15.31
C GLN A 144 10.18 -19.71 -14.13
N ILE A 145 11.10 -18.72 -14.21
CA ILE A 145 11.27 -17.70 -13.16
C ILE A 145 10.00 -16.85 -13.06
N THR A 146 9.46 -16.41 -14.20
CA THR A 146 8.25 -15.59 -14.24
C THR A 146 7.05 -16.35 -13.67
N THR A 147 6.86 -17.61 -14.06
CA THR A 147 5.76 -18.44 -13.55
C THR A 147 5.90 -18.69 -12.05
N LEU A 148 7.12 -18.97 -11.58
CA LEU A 148 7.38 -19.18 -10.16
C LEU A 148 7.13 -17.89 -9.35
N ALA A 149 7.63 -16.75 -9.82
CA ALA A 149 7.42 -15.46 -9.17
C ALA A 149 5.92 -15.14 -9.05
N HIS A 150 5.19 -15.29 -10.16
CA HIS A 150 3.75 -15.09 -10.18
C HIS A 150 3.01 -16.02 -9.21
N ALA A 151 3.31 -17.31 -9.22
CA ALA A 151 2.72 -18.29 -8.31
C ALA A 151 3.01 -17.96 -6.84
N LEU A 152 4.26 -17.61 -6.50
CA LEU A 152 4.63 -17.18 -5.15
C LEU A 152 3.89 -15.92 -4.73
N GLY A 153 3.78 -14.94 -5.64
CA GLY A 153 3.03 -13.70 -5.41
C GLY A 153 1.55 -13.98 -5.12
N TRP A 154 0.92 -14.86 -5.92
CA TRP A 154 -0.45 -15.29 -5.72
C TRP A 154 -0.67 -15.96 -4.36
N TRP A 155 0.23 -16.86 -3.95
CA TRP A 155 0.16 -17.51 -2.64
C TRP A 155 0.39 -16.53 -1.48
N LEU A 156 1.25 -15.53 -1.64
CA LEU A 156 1.51 -14.51 -0.62
C LEU A 156 0.35 -13.51 -0.46
N PHE A 157 -0.48 -13.33 -1.50
CA PHE A 157 -1.65 -12.49 -1.43
C PHE A 157 -2.63 -12.92 -0.34
N TRP A 158 -2.89 -14.22 -0.21
CA TRP A 158 -3.90 -14.75 0.70
C TRP A 158 -3.57 -14.53 2.19
N PRO A 159 -2.39 -14.86 2.70
CA PRO A 159 -2.04 -14.52 4.08
C PRO A 159 -2.01 -13.00 4.29
N GLY A 160 -1.59 -12.21 3.30
CA GLY A 160 -1.68 -10.75 3.35
C GLY A 160 -3.11 -10.25 3.54
N LEU A 161 -4.05 -10.78 2.76
CA LEU A 161 -5.49 -10.50 2.90
C LEU A 161 -6.02 -10.96 4.26
N GLY A 162 -5.68 -12.19 4.68
CA GLY A 162 -6.09 -12.74 5.98
C GLY A 162 -5.64 -11.87 7.15
N LEU A 163 -4.37 -11.44 7.17
CA LEU A 163 -3.84 -10.53 8.18
C LEU A 163 -4.52 -9.14 8.12
N ALA A 164 -4.82 -8.66 6.91
CA ALA A 164 -5.54 -7.41 6.74
C ALA A 164 -6.93 -7.47 7.39
N LEU A 165 -7.72 -8.50 7.07
CA LEU A 165 -9.06 -8.68 7.62
C LEU A 165 -9.03 -8.94 9.13
N TRP A 166 -8.11 -9.77 9.60
CA TRP A 166 -7.93 -10.03 11.03
C TRP A 166 -7.63 -8.76 11.81
N SER A 167 -6.70 -7.94 11.29
CA SER A 167 -6.36 -6.68 11.95
C SER A 167 -7.54 -5.69 11.96
N ALA A 168 -8.41 -5.70 10.95
CA ALA A 168 -9.62 -4.88 10.94
C ALA A 168 -10.61 -5.32 12.04
N LEU A 169 -10.84 -6.62 12.16
CA LEU A 169 -11.70 -7.18 13.22
C LEU A 169 -11.18 -6.83 14.63
N ALA A 170 -9.84 -6.83 14.81
CA ALA A 170 -9.24 -6.44 16.08
C ALA A 170 -9.47 -4.95 16.42
N TYR A 171 -9.58 -4.08 15.39
CA TYR A 171 -9.91 -2.67 15.59
C TYR A 171 -11.40 -2.45 15.92
N LEU A 172 -12.29 -3.28 15.41
CA LEU A 172 -13.74 -3.18 15.64
C LEU A 172 -14.17 -3.77 16.97
N ARG A 173 -13.32 -4.56 17.65
CA ARG A 173 -13.64 -5.08 18.98
C ARG A 173 -13.63 -3.93 19.98
N PRO A 174 -14.75 -3.72 20.74
CA PRO A 174 -14.78 -2.70 21.77
C PRO A 174 -13.68 -3.02 22.80
N ARG A 175 -12.81 -2.04 23.06
CA ARG A 175 -11.93 -2.12 24.23
C ARG A 175 -12.85 -2.14 25.44
N SER A 176 -12.90 -3.27 26.12
CA SER A 176 -13.49 -3.32 27.45
C SER A 176 -12.77 -2.26 28.30
N THR A 177 -13.52 -1.25 28.72
CA THR A 177 -13.07 -0.25 29.67
C THR A 177 -12.67 -0.98 30.95
N GLN A 178 -11.38 -1.28 31.12
CA GLN A 178 -10.86 -1.58 32.43
C GLN A 178 -10.89 -0.25 33.18
N HIS A 179 -11.93 -0.04 33.98
CA HIS A 179 -11.90 0.93 35.07
C HIS A 179 -10.80 0.48 36.03
N PRO A 180 -9.77 1.28 36.31
CA PRO A 180 -8.93 1.03 37.46
C PRO A 180 -9.76 1.34 38.71
N HIS A 181 -9.93 0.35 39.56
CA HIS A 181 -10.35 0.56 40.95
C HIS A 181 -9.22 1.14 41.77
#